data_0e3d554fd3f69c9642def93d9facd380
#
_entry.id   0e3d554fd3f69c9642def93d9facd380
#
_cell.length_a   1.000
_cell.length_b   1.000
_cell.length_c   1.000
_cell.angle_alpha   90.00
_cell.angle_beta   90.00
_cell.angle_gamma   90.00
#
_symmetry.space_group_name_H-M   'P 1'
#
loop_
_entity.id
_entity.type
_entity.pdbx_description
1 polymer ?
#
loop_
_entity_poly.entity_id
_entity_poly.type
_entity_poly.pdbx_seq_one_letter_code
_entity_poly.pdbx_strand_id
1 'polypeptide(L)'
;MAKSARRSAKGKAPSTSTDSSGSSTPSSQSGPLPPFILAPECLTPFLKLLSPKEVYLIHIDSSALDLKKQAFIIPAITNVLIIALIAYRVYAGRTMYPELLATVFGLTDSANLDTSSLSFTELATLILRRALPVLFDYFLVVNFLSWPLHFCLGPFQWRRRIGFRNAEIIVRRSQPSLSATLERNRWIREDEEMRDKIVAAVTPDRLAKPGYLLVDADWDLDYEAMIKAHKLTDSIHNPNSLPFDEFRTAVLVNTDSDGWIIWHVGDENTEEGRTRSKQRDQILAFKDKLTEMGHEELFFRWVELIQYESTQPGGFTPERQASAMVQAKQLFEDAGVDFTRFWQEVGGMEGFGDADGEEVVDVDRHTDQLD
;
A
#
# COMPACT_ATOMS: atom_id res chain seq x y z
N MET A 1 43.82 44.30 -29.22
CA MET A 1 45.08 44.66 -28.50
C MET A 1 45.22 43.65 -27.38
N ALA A 2 46.08 42.75 -27.56
CA ALA A 2 47.44 42.55 -27.01
C ALA A 2 47.38 41.86 -25.66
N LYS A 3 47.65 40.55 -25.63
CA LYS A 3 48.89 39.88 -25.21
C LYS A 3 49.25 40.11 -23.74
N SER A 4 49.40 39.04 -22.92
CA SER A 4 50.71 38.46 -22.71
C SER A 4 50.67 37.20 -21.84
N ALA A 5 51.41 36.20 -22.27
CA ALA A 5 51.83 34.97 -21.62
C ALA A 5 53.03 35.16 -20.71
N ARG A 6 53.24 34.26 -19.71
CA ARG A 6 54.57 33.78 -19.19
C ARG A 6 54.26 32.67 -18.18
N ARG A 7 54.52 31.43 -18.38
CA ARG A 7 55.70 30.53 -18.48
C ARG A 7 56.67 30.58 -17.29
N SER A 8 56.86 29.34 -16.76
CA SER A 8 58.15 28.75 -16.24
C SER A 8 58.21 28.66 -14.71
N ALA A 9 58.73 27.62 -14.01
CA ALA A 9 59.47 26.40 -14.31
C ALA A 9 59.44 25.52 -13.04
N LYS A 10 59.32 24.21 -13.14
CA LYS A 10 60.28 23.13 -12.89
C LYS A 10 61.10 23.18 -11.58
N GLY A 11 60.86 22.30 -10.64
CA GLY A 11 61.71 21.86 -9.56
C GLY A 11 61.40 20.38 -9.21
N LYS A 12 62.44 19.56 -9.32
CA LYS A 12 62.47 18.09 -9.25
C LYS A 12 63.07 17.64 -7.93
N ALA A 13 62.37 16.72 -7.22
CA ALA A 13 62.76 15.61 -6.33
C ALA A 13 63.46 15.93 -5.00
N PRO A 14 63.56 15.03 -4.02
CA PRO A 14 63.49 13.58 -4.11
C PRO A 14 62.54 12.84 -3.11
N SER A 15 62.40 11.56 -3.37
CA SER A 15 61.80 10.48 -2.66
C SER A 15 62.23 10.27 -1.21
N THR A 16 61.26 10.06 -0.30
CA THR A 16 61.50 9.27 0.91
C THR A 16 60.31 8.37 1.14
N SER A 17 60.56 7.08 1.08
CA SER A 17 59.64 6.00 1.45
C SER A 17 59.39 6.03 2.95
N THR A 18 58.14 6.04 3.32
CA THR A 18 57.73 5.61 4.68
C THR A 18 56.43 4.81 4.53
N ASP A 19 56.57 3.57 4.86
CA ASP A 19 55.42 2.64 5.08
C ASP A 19 54.47 3.24 6.09
N SER A 20 53.20 3.33 5.73
CA SER A 20 52.10 3.45 6.68
C SER A 20 50.93 2.65 6.19
N SER A 21 50.75 1.55 6.89
CA SER A 21 49.52 0.80 7.19
C SER A 21 48.29 1.23 6.39
N GLY A 22 47.84 0.30 5.56
CA GLY A 22 46.59 0.39 4.82
C GLY A 22 45.37 0.62 5.71
N SER A 23 44.85 1.82 5.59
CA SER A 23 43.45 2.11 5.88
C SER A 23 42.66 1.49 4.75
N SER A 24 42.05 0.34 5.00
CA SER A 24 41.02 -0.23 4.13
C SER A 24 39.85 0.74 4.09
N THR A 25 39.79 1.53 3.03
CA THR A 25 38.57 2.22 2.62
C THR A 25 37.47 1.14 2.48
N PRO A 26 36.31 1.25 3.14
CA PRO A 26 35.27 0.32 2.91
C PRO A 26 34.88 0.39 1.44
N SER A 27 35.02 -0.72 0.73
CA SER A 27 34.54 -0.91 -0.62
C SER A 27 33.08 -0.46 -0.65
N SER A 28 32.77 0.52 -1.50
CA SER A 28 31.41 0.94 -1.82
C SER A 28 30.56 -0.31 -2.06
N GLN A 29 29.63 -0.60 -1.15
CA GLN A 29 28.65 -1.64 -1.34
C GLN A 29 27.80 -1.24 -2.56
N SER A 30 28.05 -1.91 -3.67
CA SER A 30 27.30 -1.76 -4.92
C SER A 30 25.97 -2.52 -4.79
N GLY A 31 25.05 -1.98 -4.01
CA GLY A 31 23.72 -2.54 -3.83
C GLY A 31 22.71 -1.44 -3.46
N PRO A 32 21.42 -1.72 -3.61
CA PRO A 32 20.38 -0.76 -3.26
C PRO A 32 20.46 -0.38 -1.77
N LEU A 33 20.05 0.84 -1.46
CA LEU A 33 20.04 1.37 -0.09
C LEU A 33 18.98 0.62 0.76
N PRO A 34 19.33 0.21 1.98
CA PRO A 34 18.33 -0.32 2.90
C PRO A 34 17.16 0.67 3.11
N PRO A 35 15.91 0.21 3.20
CA PRO A 35 15.44 -1.17 3.32
C PRO A 35 15.16 -1.90 1.98
N PHE A 36 15.60 -1.35 0.86
CA PHE A 36 15.40 -1.92 -0.45
C PHE A 36 16.38 -3.04 -0.75
N ILE A 37 15.91 -4.08 -1.44
CA ILE A 37 16.69 -5.18 -2.00
C ILE A 37 16.44 -5.27 -3.50
N LEU A 38 17.32 -5.91 -4.25
CA LEU A 38 17.06 -6.20 -5.67
C LEU A 38 15.84 -7.12 -5.79
N ALA A 39 14.97 -6.81 -6.74
CA ALA A 39 13.81 -7.64 -6.99
C ALA A 39 14.23 -9.05 -7.44
N PRO A 40 13.62 -10.12 -6.90
CA PRO A 40 13.93 -11.49 -7.26
C PRO A 40 13.75 -11.75 -8.75
N GLU A 41 14.63 -12.55 -9.36
CA GLU A 41 14.55 -12.88 -10.80
C GLU A 41 13.23 -13.58 -11.16
N CYS A 42 12.64 -14.33 -10.25
CA CYS A 42 11.34 -14.97 -10.43
C CYS A 42 10.22 -13.98 -10.75
N LEU A 43 10.28 -12.76 -10.22
CA LEU A 43 9.30 -11.69 -10.49
C LEU A 43 9.49 -11.02 -11.86
N THR A 44 10.57 -11.29 -12.60
CA THR A 44 10.85 -10.65 -13.89
C THR A 44 9.68 -10.70 -14.88
N PRO A 45 8.92 -11.80 -15.03
CA PRO A 45 7.76 -11.85 -15.94
C PRO A 45 6.63 -10.90 -15.52
N PHE A 46 6.52 -10.60 -14.25
CA PHE A 46 5.58 -9.63 -13.69
C PHE A 46 6.10 -8.19 -13.86
N LEU A 47 7.36 -7.95 -13.50
CA LEU A 47 8.00 -6.62 -13.53
C LEU A 47 8.07 -6.01 -14.94
N LYS A 48 8.18 -6.84 -15.98
CA LYS A 48 8.19 -6.38 -17.39
C LYS A 48 6.89 -5.69 -17.84
N LEU A 49 5.80 -5.86 -17.10
CA LEU A 49 4.51 -5.24 -17.40
C LEU A 49 4.35 -3.87 -16.72
N LEU A 50 5.14 -3.63 -15.69
CA LEU A 50 5.05 -2.43 -14.90
C LEU A 50 5.77 -1.27 -15.59
N SER A 51 5.23 -0.06 -15.44
CA SER A 51 5.86 1.16 -15.92
C SER A 51 7.07 1.51 -15.05
N PRO A 52 8.26 1.72 -15.61
CA PRO A 52 9.45 2.08 -14.82
C PRO A 52 9.37 3.47 -14.18
N LYS A 53 8.39 4.29 -14.55
CA LYS A 53 8.20 5.66 -14.05
C LYS A 53 7.26 5.74 -12.85
N GLU A 54 6.61 4.66 -12.50
CA GLU A 54 5.61 4.60 -11.45
C GLU A 54 6.11 3.77 -10.26
N VAL A 55 5.64 4.10 -9.08
CA VAL A 55 5.85 3.30 -7.88
C VAL A 55 4.65 2.38 -7.71
N TYR A 56 4.90 1.13 -7.37
CA TYR A 56 3.86 0.13 -7.18
C TYR A 56 3.81 -0.35 -5.74
N LEU A 57 2.60 -0.49 -5.22
CA LEU A 57 2.33 -1.10 -3.93
C LEU A 57 1.60 -2.42 -4.18
N ILE A 58 2.17 -3.49 -3.67
CA ILE A 58 1.58 -4.83 -3.77
C ILE A 58 1.18 -5.30 -2.39
N HIS A 59 0.07 -5.99 -2.28
CA HIS A 59 -0.32 -6.71 -1.07
C HIS A 59 -1.35 -7.79 -1.39
N ILE A 60 -1.51 -8.71 -0.44
CA ILE A 60 -2.54 -9.75 -0.48
C ILE A 60 -3.73 -9.25 0.31
N ASP A 61 -4.86 -9.06 -0.36
CA ASP A 61 -6.14 -8.72 0.25
C ASP A 61 -6.84 -10.00 0.74
N SER A 62 -6.89 -10.19 2.04
CA SER A 62 -7.60 -11.26 2.74
C SER A 62 -8.91 -10.81 3.37
N SER A 63 -9.43 -9.63 3.02
CA SER A 63 -10.71 -9.13 3.52
C SER A 63 -11.88 -10.08 3.19
N ALA A 64 -12.94 -10.02 4.00
CA ALA A 64 -14.09 -10.89 3.85
C ALA A 64 -14.74 -10.78 2.45
N LEU A 65 -15.13 -11.91 1.89
CA LEU A 65 -15.66 -12.03 0.53
C LEU A 65 -16.92 -11.18 0.32
N ASP A 66 -17.75 -11.04 1.36
CA ASP A 66 -18.96 -10.24 1.31
C ASP A 66 -18.66 -8.74 1.24
N LEU A 67 -17.62 -8.27 1.94
CA LEU A 67 -17.14 -6.88 1.82
C LEU A 67 -16.64 -6.59 0.41
N LYS A 68 -15.89 -7.51 -0.20
CA LYS A 68 -15.42 -7.39 -1.59
C LYS A 68 -16.57 -7.28 -2.58
N LYS A 69 -17.62 -8.12 -2.40
CA LYS A 69 -18.84 -8.08 -3.24
C LYS A 69 -19.58 -6.76 -3.06
N GLN A 70 -19.79 -6.30 -1.81
CA GLN A 70 -20.48 -5.04 -1.53
C GLN A 70 -19.74 -3.84 -2.13
N ALA A 71 -18.42 -3.78 -1.96
CA ALA A 71 -17.58 -2.73 -2.53
C ALA A 71 -17.66 -2.66 -4.06
N PHE A 72 -17.90 -3.80 -4.74
CA PHE A 72 -18.05 -3.87 -6.20
C PHE A 72 -19.47 -3.62 -6.68
N ILE A 73 -20.51 -4.07 -5.96
CA ILE A 73 -21.91 -4.00 -6.39
C ILE A 73 -22.37 -2.55 -6.53
N ILE A 74 -22.01 -1.67 -5.60
CA ILE A 74 -22.44 -0.26 -5.63
C ILE A 74 -22.00 0.44 -6.92
N PRO A 75 -20.71 0.48 -7.27
CA PRO A 75 -20.27 1.06 -8.53
C PRO A 75 -20.82 0.32 -9.75
N ALA A 76 -21.03 -1.00 -9.68
CA ALA A 76 -21.62 -1.77 -10.78
C ALA A 76 -23.07 -1.31 -11.06
N ILE A 77 -23.92 -1.20 -10.04
CA ILE A 77 -25.30 -0.70 -10.19
C ILE A 77 -25.30 0.72 -10.72
N THR A 78 -24.46 1.63 -10.17
CA THR A 78 -24.37 3.01 -10.63
C THR A 78 -24.02 3.09 -12.10
N ASN A 79 -23.03 2.32 -12.56
CA ASN A 79 -22.62 2.32 -13.98
C ASN A 79 -23.72 1.72 -14.89
N VAL A 80 -24.43 0.68 -14.44
CA VAL A 80 -25.58 0.13 -15.19
C VAL A 80 -26.70 1.17 -15.34
N LEU A 81 -27.01 1.93 -14.29
CA LEU A 81 -27.99 3.01 -14.35
C LEU A 81 -27.56 4.13 -15.32
N ILE A 82 -26.29 4.51 -15.32
CA ILE A 82 -25.74 5.50 -16.27
C ILE A 82 -25.86 4.97 -17.70
N ILE A 83 -25.49 3.71 -17.96
CA ILE A 83 -25.62 3.09 -19.28
C ILE A 83 -27.09 3.07 -19.72
N ALA A 84 -28.00 2.67 -18.83
CA ALA A 84 -29.43 2.62 -19.12
C ALA A 84 -29.98 4.04 -19.44
N LEU A 85 -29.55 5.06 -18.70
CA LEU A 85 -29.92 6.44 -18.95
C LEU A 85 -29.40 6.92 -20.31
N ILE A 86 -28.13 6.67 -20.64
CA ILE A 86 -27.52 7.01 -21.93
C ILE A 86 -28.28 6.29 -23.07
N ALA A 87 -28.54 4.99 -22.93
CA ALA A 87 -29.27 4.23 -23.93
C ALA A 87 -30.70 4.76 -24.14
N TYR A 88 -31.41 5.10 -23.06
CA TYR A 88 -32.71 5.76 -23.13
C TYR A 88 -32.65 7.09 -23.87
N ARG A 89 -31.66 7.93 -23.58
CA ARG A 89 -31.48 9.23 -24.26
C ARG A 89 -31.15 9.06 -25.74
N VAL A 90 -30.30 8.10 -26.12
CA VAL A 90 -30.03 7.75 -27.52
C VAL A 90 -31.30 7.29 -28.22
N TYR A 91 -32.11 6.44 -27.58
CA TYR A 91 -33.39 6.00 -28.12
C TYR A 91 -34.36 7.16 -28.31
N ALA A 92 -34.51 8.05 -27.33
CA ALA A 92 -35.38 9.23 -27.42
C ALA A 92 -34.84 10.24 -28.45
N GLY A 93 -33.53 10.36 -28.56
CA GLY A 93 -32.87 11.29 -29.51
C GLY A 93 -33.03 10.89 -30.98
N ARG A 94 -33.32 9.62 -31.29
CA ARG A 94 -33.42 9.14 -32.68
C ARG A 94 -34.52 9.83 -33.49
N THR A 95 -35.56 10.35 -32.86
CA THR A 95 -36.64 11.13 -33.50
C THR A 95 -36.36 12.62 -33.39
N MET A 96 -35.95 13.08 -32.23
CA MET A 96 -35.73 14.48 -31.90
C MET A 96 -34.58 15.12 -32.72
N TYR A 97 -33.42 14.41 -32.83
CA TYR A 97 -32.27 14.98 -33.53
C TYR A 97 -32.46 15.15 -35.04
N PRO A 98 -33.04 14.17 -35.79
CA PRO A 98 -33.34 14.38 -37.20
C PRO A 98 -34.30 15.54 -37.45
N GLU A 99 -35.34 15.74 -36.61
CA GLU A 99 -36.26 16.87 -36.71
C GLU A 99 -35.54 18.20 -36.43
N LEU A 100 -34.65 18.25 -35.43
CA LEU A 100 -33.84 19.45 -35.16
C LEU A 100 -32.91 19.77 -36.33
N LEU A 101 -32.24 18.78 -36.89
CA LEU A 101 -31.36 18.94 -38.04
C LEU A 101 -32.16 19.39 -39.29
N ALA A 102 -33.31 18.76 -39.57
CA ALA A 102 -34.19 19.14 -40.66
C ALA A 102 -34.65 20.60 -40.50
N THR A 103 -34.94 21.03 -39.28
CA THR A 103 -35.29 22.44 -38.99
C THR A 103 -34.11 23.38 -39.25
N VAL A 104 -32.89 23.03 -38.81
CA VAL A 104 -31.67 23.84 -38.99
C VAL A 104 -31.32 23.97 -40.48
N PHE A 105 -31.48 22.90 -41.26
CA PHE A 105 -31.18 22.89 -42.70
C PHE A 105 -32.34 23.34 -43.59
N GLY A 106 -33.50 23.73 -43.01
CA GLY A 106 -34.67 24.16 -43.77
C GLY A 106 -35.28 23.09 -44.64
N LEU A 107 -35.12 21.79 -44.29
CA LEU A 107 -35.56 20.66 -45.12
C LEU A 107 -37.03 20.30 -44.92
N THR A 108 -37.73 20.92 -43.97
CA THR A 108 -39.15 20.67 -43.66
C THR A 108 -39.96 21.94 -43.72
N ASP A 109 -41.15 21.89 -44.34
CA ASP A 109 -42.11 23.02 -44.39
C ASP A 109 -42.58 23.43 -42.98
N SER A 110 -42.55 22.56 -42.03
CA SER A 110 -42.79 22.83 -40.59
C SER A 110 -41.65 23.62 -39.92
N ALA A 111 -40.52 23.85 -40.63
CA ALA A 111 -39.43 24.71 -40.18
C ALA A 111 -39.75 26.21 -40.33
N ASN A 112 -40.74 26.56 -41.18
CA ASN A 112 -41.26 27.92 -41.29
C ASN A 112 -42.21 28.24 -40.14
N LEU A 113 -41.70 28.13 -38.89
CA LEU A 113 -42.30 28.79 -37.75
C LEU A 113 -42.29 30.29 -38.07
N ASP A 114 -43.46 30.85 -38.33
CA ASP A 114 -43.58 32.30 -38.48
C ASP A 114 -43.23 32.96 -37.14
N THR A 115 -41.93 33.15 -36.94
CA THR A 115 -41.37 33.74 -35.71
C THR A 115 -41.81 35.19 -35.52
N SER A 116 -42.38 35.81 -36.59
CA SER A 116 -42.85 37.19 -36.53
C SER A 116 -44.17 37.35 -35.78
N SER A 117 -44.92 36.27 -35.63
CA SER A 117 -46.19 36.20 -34.87
C SER A 117 -46.08 35.77 -33.41
N LEU A 118 -44.90 35.27 -32.99
CA LEU A 118 -44.69 34.73 -31.63
C LEU A 118 -44.31 35.85 -30.64
N SER A 119 -44.92 35.80 -29.46
CA SER A 119 -44.48 36.61 -28.33
C SER A 119 -43.07 36.17 -27.89
N PHE A 120 -42.29 37.11 -27.32
CA PHE A 120 -40.94 36.83 -26.78
C PHE A 120 -40.92 35.61 -25.79
N THR A 121 -41.94 35.52 -24.97
CA THR A 121 -42.07 34.39 -24.02
C THR A 121 -42.30 33.05 -24.69
N GLU A 122 -43.10 33.02 -25.75
CA GLU A 122 -43.36 31.80 -26.53
C GLU A 122 -42.14 31.38 -27.33
N LEU A 123 -41.42 32.35 -27.94
CA LEU A 123 -40.16 32.09 -28.62
C LEU A 123 -39.08 31.54 -27.66
N ALA A 124 -38.93 32.18 -26.50
CA ALA A 124 -37.98 31.74 -25.47
C ALA A 124 -38.27 30.31 -24.95
N THR A 125 -39.58 30.02 -24.73
CA THR A 125 -40.01 28.68 -24.29
C THR A 125 -39.74 27.62 -25.36
N LEU A 126 -39.99 27.95 -26.64
CA LEU A 126 -39.72 27.06 -27.76
C LEU A 126 -38.24 26.74 -27.89
N ILE A 127 -37.37 27.77 -27.82
CA ILE A 127 -35.92 27.63 -27.89
C ILE A 127 -35.45 26.77 -26.70
N LEU A 128 -35.90 27.11 -25.50
CA LEU A 128 -35.50 26.37 -24.28
C LEU A 128 -35.92 24.90 -24.35
N ARG A 129 -37.15 24.63 -24.79
CA ARG A 129 -37.67 23.24 -24.92
C ARG A 129 -36.87 22.41 -25.92
N ARG A 130 -36.32 23.04 -26.98
CA ARG A 130 -35.47 22.36 -27.97
C ARG A 130 -34.01 22.27 -27.56
N ALA A 131 -33.49 23.32 -26.95
CA ALA A 131 -32.07 23.38 -26.53
C ALA A 131 -31.76 22.56 -25.26
N LEU A 132 -32.67 22.53 -24.27
CA LEU A 132 -32.46 21.90 -23.01
C LEU A 132 -32.14 20.38 -23.13
N PRO A 133 -32.87 19.59 -23.94
CA PRO A 133 -32.51 18.17 -24.11
C PRO A 133 -31.13 17.98 -24.75
N VAL A 134 -30.75 18.81 -25.71
CA VAL A 134 -29.42 18.74 -26.35
C VAL A 134 -28.32 19.07 -25.36
N LEU A 135 -28.53 20.15 -24.58
CA LEU A 135 -27.60 20.54 -23.54
C LEU A 135 -27.45 19.44 -22.46
N PHE A 136 -28.56 18.82 -22.06
CA PHE A 136 -28.57 17.73 -21.13
C PHE A 136 -27.81 16.49 -21.65
N ASP A 137 -28.02 16.12 -22.92
CA ASP A 137 -27.32 15.01 -23.56
C ASP A 137 -25.82 15.28 -23.68
N TYR A 138 -25.45 16.50 -24.05
CA TYR A 138 -24.05 16.94 -24.05
C TYR A 138 -23.44 16.83 -22.65
N PHE A 139 -24.11 17.34 -21.63
CA PHE A 139 -23.66 17.26 -20.23
C PHE A 139 -23.51 15.80 -19.77
N LEU A 140 -24.48 14.93 -20.09
CA LEU A 140 -24.46 13.52 -19.74
C LEU A 140 -23.27 12.80 -20.38
N VAL A 141 -23.04 13.02 -21.67
CA VAL A 141 -21.95 12.36 -22.40
C VAL A 141 -20.60 12.84 -21.90
N VAL A 142 -20.41 14.14 -21.76
CA VAL A 142 -19.09 14.70 -21.38
C VAL A 142 -18.71 14.32 -19.95
N ASN A 143 -19.66 14.33 -19.02
CA ASN A 143 -19.33 14.11 -17.61
C ASN A 143 -19.47 12.65 -17.16
N PHE A 144 -20.37 11.88 -17.74
CA PHE A 144 -20.69 10.55 -17.21
C PHE A 144 -20.32 9.38 -18.11
N LEU A 145 -20.13 9.56 -19.42
CA LEU A 145 -19.79 8.45 -20.31
C LEU A 145 -18.44 7.80 -19.96
N SER A 146 -17.50 8.56 -19.42
CA SER A 146 -16.18 8.06 -19.02
C SER A 146 -16.26 7.03 -17.87
N TRP A 147 -17.24 7.15 -16.97
CA TRP A 147 -17.37 6.29 -15.81
C TRP A 147 -17.66 4.82 -16.19
N PRO A 148 -18.72 4.51 -16.95
CA PRO A 148 -18.95 3.12 -17.38
C PRO A 148 -17.85 2.59 -18.31
N LEU A 149 -17.19 3.43 -19.09
CA LEU A 149 -16.06 2.99 -19.90
C LEU A 149 -14.89 2.52 -19.02
N HIS A 150 -14.47 3.32 -18.04
CA HIS A 150 -13.43 2.95 -17.10
C HIS A 150 -13.82 1.72 -16.27
N PHE A 151 -15.09 1.67 -15.81
CA PHE A 151 -15.60 0.52 -15.07
C PHE A 151 -15.58 -0.77 -15.89
N CYS A 152 -16.02 -0.72 -17.15
CA CYS A 152 -16.02 -1.88 -18.04
C CYS A 152 -14.62 -2.36 -18.43
N LEU A 153 -13.67 -1.43 -18.61
CA LEU A 153 -12.30 -1.76 -19.01
C LEU A 153 -11.43 -2.23 -17.84
N GLY A 154 -11.69 -1.74 -16.62
CA GLY A 154 -10.92 -2.07 -15.42
C GLY A 154 -11.63 -3.06 -14.49
N PRO A 155 -12.45 -2.60 -13.54
CA PRO A 155 -13.05 -3.41 -12.49
C PRO A 155 -13.85 -4.60 -12.98
N PHE A 156 -14.69 -4.38 -14.00
CA PHE A 156 -15.52 -5.44 -14.58
C PHE A 156 -14.68 -6.53 -15.25
N GLN A 157 -13.64 -6.15 -16.02
CA GLN A 157 -12.72 -7.12 -16.64
C GLN A 157 -11.95 -7.92 -15.62
N TRP A 158 -11.50 -7.26 -14.55
CA TRP A 158 -10.82 -7.92 -13.43
C TRP A 158 -11.72 -8.98 -12.80
N ARG A 159 -12.95 -8.61 -12.41
CA ARG A 159 -13.91 -9.54 -11.81
C ARG A 159 -14.36 -10.66 -12.77
N ARG A 160 -14.50 -10.36 -14.05
CA ARG A 160 -14.84 -11.37 -15.05
C ARG A 160 -13.75 -12.44 -15.21
N ARG A 161 -12.47 -12.05 -15.08
CA ARG A 161 -11.33 -12.96 -15.30
C ARG A 161 -10.92 -13.72 -14.05
N ILE A 162 -10.98 -13.10 -12.90
CA ILE A 162 -10.47 -13.65 -11.63
C ILE A 162 -11.62 -14.09 -10.71
N GLY A 163 -12.77 -13.43 -10.78
CA GLY A 163 -13.88 -13.63 -9.85
C GLY A 163 -13.64 -12.95 -8.51
N PHE A 164 -14.26 -13.49 -7.46
CA PHE A 164 -14.06 -13.09 -6.07
C PHE A 164 -13.37 -14.23 -5.33
N ARG A 165 -12.24 -13.96 -4.70
CA ARG A 165 -11.42 -14.93 -3.97
C ARG A 165 -11.24 -14.49 -2.53
N ASN A 166 -10.97 -15.45 -1.63
CA ASN A 166 -10.66 -15.15 -0.24
C ASN A 166 -9.36 -14.35 -0.13
N ALA A 167 -8.33 -14.75 -0.89
CA ALA A 167 -7.10 -14.03 -1.00
C ALA A 167 -6.92 -13.52 -2.44
N GLU A 168 -6.65 -12.23 -2.61
CA GLU A 168 -6.49 -11.57 -3.90
C GLU A 168 -5.21 -10.73 -3.91
N ILE A 169 -4.44 -10.82 -4.99
CA ILE A 169 -3.27 -9.98 -5.20
C ILE A 169 -3.76 -8.62 -5.70
N ILE A 170 -3.51 -7.59 -4.92
CA ILE A 170 -3.83 -6.21 -5.25
C ILE A 170 -2.55 -5.48 -5.63
N VAL A 171 -2.57 -4.82 -6.78
CA VAL A 171 -1.48 -3.98 -7.28
C VAL A 171 -2.01 -2.57 -7.44
N ARG A 172 -1.43 -1.64 -6.69
CA ARG A 172 -1.71 -0.21 -6.79
C ARG A 172 -0.52 0.48 -7.44
N ARG A 173 -0.79 1.41 -8.32
CA ARG A 173 0.23 2.26 -8.95
C ARG A 173 0.09 3.70 -8.49
N SER A 174 1.20 4.42 -8.45
CA SER A 174 1.19 5.86 -8.17
C SER A 174 0.46 6.63 -9.28
N GLN A 175 -0.39 7.57 -8.90
CA GLN A 175 -1.04 8.49 -9.83
C GLN A 175 0.00 9.43 -10.49
N PRO A 176 -0.27 9.98 -11.69
CA PRO A 176 0.67 10.86 -12.38
C PRO A 176 1.14 12.06 -11.56
N SER A 177 0.27 12.59 -10.69
CA SER A 177 0.60 13.69 -9.76
C SER A 177 1.69 13.29 -8.76
N LEU A 178 1.54 12.11 -8.16
CA LEU A 178 2.53 11.55 -7.22
C LEU A 178 3.77 11.08 -7.97
N SER A 179 3.62 10.40 -9.11
CA SER A 179 4.73 9.90 -9.92
C SER A 179 5.67 11.03 -10.36
N ALA A 180 5.16 12.19 -10.76
CA ALA A 180 5.97 13.35 -11.12
C ALA A 180 6.83 13.86 -9.93
N THR A 181 6.32 13.75 -8.71
CA THR A 181 7.06 14.10 -7.49
C THR A 181 8.11 13.03 -7.15
N LEU A 182 7.81 11.76 -7.42
CA LEU A 182 8.67 10.61 -7.14
C LEU A 182 9.71 10.35 -8.25
N GLU A 183 9.59 10.99 -9.43
CA GLU A 183 10.32 10.68 -10.67
C GLU A 183 11.85 10.64 -10.52
N ARG A 184 12.41 11.34 -9.51
CA ARG A 184 13.86 11.36 -9.27
C ARG A 184 14.34 10.37 -8.23
N ASN A 185 13.48 9.50 -7.72
CA ASN A 185 13.81 8.54 -6.65
C ASN A 185 14.54 9.17 -5.42
N ARG A 186 14.44 10.49 -5.25
CA ARG A 186 15.04 11.23 -4.14
C ARG A 186 14.45 10.84 -2.79
N TRP A 187 13.17 10.47 -2.80
CA TRP A 187 12.45 10.02 -1.61
C TRP A 187 13.07 8.75 -0.97
N ILE A 188 13.81 7.96 -1.75
CA ILE A 188 14.51 6.78 -1.22
C ILE A 188 15.63 7.20 -0.27
N ARG A 189 16.27 8.36 -0.52
CA ARG A 189 17.47 8.82 0.19
C ARG A 189 17.24 10.02 1.09
N GLU A 190 16.44 10.99 0.65
CA GLU A 190 16.47 12.36 1.18
C GLU A 190 15.11 12.89 1.62
N ASP A 191 14.01 12.27 1.23
CA ASP A 191 12.66 12.80 1.44
C ASP A 191 11.83 11.89 2.37
N GLU A 192 11.98 12.12 3.67
CA GLU A 192 11.23 11.40 4.70
C GLU A 192 9.72 11.59 4.56
N GLU A 193 9.26 12.78 4.17
CA GLU A 193 7.82 13.06 4.02
C GLU A 193 7.18 12.17 2.95
N MET A 194 7.86 11.99 1.81
CA MET A 194 7.38 11.10 0.76
C MET A 194 7.45 9.64 1.16
N ARG A 195 8.50 9.26 1.89
CA ARG A 195 8.63 7.90 2.44
C ARG A 195 7.49 7.60 3.41
N ASP A 196 7.16 8.53 4.30
CA ASP A 196 6.05 8.40 5.25
C ASP A 196 4.69 8.27 4.54
N LYS A 197 4.46 9.00 3.45
CA LYS A 197 3.25 8.83 2.61
C LYS A 197 3.15 7.42 2.02
N ILE A 198 4.24 6.87 1.56
CA ILE A 198 4.29 5.51 1.00
C ILE A 198 4.05 4.48 2.12
N VAL A 199 4.70 4.63 3.26
CA VAL A 199 4.50 3.77 4.44
C VAL A 199 3.05 3.85 4.92
N ALA A 200 2.47 5.04 5.01
CA ALA A 200 1.07 5.23 5.36
C ALA A 200 0.09 4.53 4.41
N ALA A 201 0.46 4.38 3.13
CA ALA A 201 -0.36 3.67 2.15
C ALA A 201 -0.35 2.13 2.33
N VAL A 202 0.61 1.57 3.05
CA VAL A 202 0.76 0.13 3.30
C VAL A 202 0.59 -0.26 4.77
N THR A 203 0.02 0.63 5.59
CA THR A 203 -0.31 0.32 6.99
C THR A 203 -1.33 -0.82 7.08
N PRO A 204 -1.24 -1.71 8.08
CA PRO A 204 -2.18 -2.82 8.26
C PRO A 204 -3.64 -2.41 8.29
N ASP A 205 -3.97 -1.32 8.98
CA ASP A 205 -5.34 -0.78 9.06
C ASP A 205 -5.92 -0.38 7.69
N ARG A 206 -5.05 0.12 6.82
CA ARG A 206 -5.44 0.47 5.46
C ARG A 206 -5.60 -0.77 4.60
N LEU A 207 -4.69 -1.72 4.70
CA LEU A 207 -4.71 -2.98 3.95
C LEU A 207 -5.82 -3.94 4.39
N ALA A 208 -6.43 -3.74 5.56
CA ALA A 208 -7.61 -4.48 6.01
C ALA A 208 -8.86 -4.20 5.17
N LYS A 209 -8.89 -3.09 4.40
CA LYS A 209 -9.99 -2.75 3.50
C LYS A 209 -9.91 -3.54 2.19
N PRO A 210 -11.06 -3.87 1.57
CA PRO A 210 -11.07 -4.47 0.23
C PRO A 210 -10.24 -3.65 -0.76
N GLY A 211 -9.46 -4.32 -1.61
CA GLY A 211 -8.54 -3.68 -2.55
C GLY A 211 -9.20 -2.61 -3.43
N TYR A 212 -10.48 -2.81 -3.81
CA TYR A 212 -11.25 -1.83 -4.59
C TYR A 212 -11.43 -0.47 -3.88
N LEU A 213 -11.44 -0.44 -2.54
CA LEU A 213 -11.60 0.78 -1.73
C LEU A 213 -10.26 1.47 -1.40
N LEU A 214 -9.15 0.96 -1.92
CA LEU A 214 -7.81 1.52 -1.67
C LEU A 214 -7.38 2.56 -2.72
N VAL A 215 -8.26 2.88 -3.66
CA VAL A 215 -8.06 3.97 -4.64
C VAL A 215 -8.24 5.32 -3.94
N ASP A 216 -7.31 6.22 -4.15
CA ASP A 216 -7.35 7.58 -3.64
C ASP A 216 -6.69 8.59 -4.60
N ALA A 217 -6.40 9.82 -4.14
CA ALA A 217 -5.78 10.85 -4.95
C ALA A 217 -4.34 10.50 -5.39
N ASP A 218 -3.65 9.67 -4.64
CA ASP A 218 -2.25 9.31 -4.84
C ASP A 218 -2.07 7.94 -5.51
N TRP A 219 -3.03 7.02 -5.32
CA TRP A 219 -2.93 5.62 -5.73
C TRP A 219 -4.15 5.15 -6.52
N ASP A 220 -3.89 4.49 -7.65
CA ASP A 220 -4.89 3.83 -8.49
C ASP A 220 -4.63 2.32 -8.58
N LEU A 221 -5.65 1.53 -8.98
CA LEU A 221 -5.51 0.08 -9.18
C LEU A 221 -5.01 -0.22 -10.58
N ASP A 222 -3.96 -1.03 -10.67
CA ASP A 222 -3.51 -1.59 -11.94
C ASP A 222 -4.16 -2.96 -12.19
N TYR A 223 -5.32 -2.93 -12.85
CA TYR A 223 -6.11 -4.14 -13.13
C TYR A 223 -5.40 -5.13 -14.04
N GLU A 224 -4.57 -4.64 -14.96
CA GLU A 224 -3.82 -5.50 -15.88
C GLU A 224 -2.71 -6.25 -15.14
N ALA A 225 -1.96 -5.54 -14.31
CA ALA A 225 -0.94 -6.13 -13.44
C ALA A 225 -1.57 -7.14 -12.46
N MET A 226 -2.73 -6.83 -11.86
CA MET A 226 -3.45 -7.74 -10.97
C MET A 226 -3.89 -9.03 -11.68
N ILE A 227 -4.46 -8.93 -12.88
CA ILE A 227 -4.86 -10.09 -13.68
C ILE A 227 -3.65 -10.94 -14.05
N LYS A 228 -2.52 -10.33 -14.35
CA LYS A 228 -1.30 -11.04 -14.71
C LYS A 228 -0.67 -11.73 -13.50
N ALA A 229 -0.60 -11.04 -12.35
CA ALA A 229 -0.12 -11.63 -11.10
C ALA A 229 -0.89 -12.91 -10.77
N HIS A 230 -2.21 -12.86 -10.79
CA HIS A 230 -3.04 -14.06 -10.58
C HIS A 230 -2.81 -15.17 -11.62
N LYS A 231 -2.59 -14.82 -12.88
CA LYS A 231 -2.27 -15.83 -13.91
C LYS A 231 -0.93 -16.50 -13.65
N LEU A 232 0.07 -15.77 -13.14
CA LEU A 232 1.38 -16.31 -12.81
C LEU A 232 1.31 -17.23 -11.59
N THR A 233 0.43 -16.95 -10.63
CA THR A 233 0.24 -17.79 -9.42
C THR A 233 -0.67 -18.98 -9.69
N ASP A 234 -1.69 -18.86 -10.54
CA ASP A 234 -2.66 -19.92 -10.83
C ASP A 234 -2.13 -21.01 -11.77
N SER A 235 -0.97 -20.81 -12.39
CA SER A 235 -0.41 -21.73 -13.38
C SER A 235 0.28 -22.93 -12.73
N ILE A 236 -0.49 -23.78 -12.04
CA ILE A 236 -0.02 -24.96 -11.28
C ILE A 236 0.84 -25.94 -12.13
N HIS A 237 0.70 -25.94 -13.45
CA HIS A 237 1.43 -26.82 -14.36
C HIS A 237 2.62 -26.14 -15.06
N ASN A 238 2.93 -24.90 -14.73
CA ASN A 238 4.01 -24.16 -15.36
C ASN A 238 5.23 -24.13 -14.41
N PRO A 239 6.43 -24.57 -14.85
CA PRO A 239 7.64 -24.50 -14.00
C PRO A 239 8.01 -23.06 -13.58
N ASN A 240 7.39 -22.06 -14.20
CA ASN A 240 7.55 -20.64 -13.88
C ASN A 240 6.38 -20.09 -13.06
N SER A 241 5.57 -20.93 -12.40
CA SER A 241 4.53 -20.46 -11.50
C SER A 241 5.17 -19.82 -10.26
N LEU A 242 4.70 -18.62 -9.94
CA LEU A 242 5.17 -17.90 -8.76
C LEU A 242 4.39 -18.34 -7.51
N PRO A 243 5.08 -18.54 -6.38
CA PRO A 243 4.38 -18.69 -5.11
C PRO A 243 3.53 -17.46 -4.81
N PHE A 244 2.36 -17.66 -4.22
CA PHE A 244 1.46 -16.57 -3.87
C PHE A 244 2.11 -15.58 -2.89
N ASP A 245 2.97 -16.09 -2.00
CA ASP A 245 3.68 -15.32 -0.98
C ASP A 245 4.69 -14.31 -1.54
N GLU A 246 5.13 -14.46 -2.79
CA GLU A 246 5.98 -13.47 -3.45
C GLU A 246 5.28 -12.12 -3.68
N PHE A 247 3.94 -12.12 -3.63
CA PHE A 247 3.10 -10.91 -3.75
C PHE A 247 2.66 -10.34 -2.40
N ARG A 248 3.32 -10.71 -1.30
CA ARG A 248 3.09 -10.08 0.01
C ARG A 248 3.40 -8.60 -0.02
N THR A 249 3.04 -7.90 1.06
CA THR A 249 3.12 -6.44 1.13
C THR A 249 4.51 -5.92 0.78
N ALA A 250 4.58 -5.21 -0.33
CA ALA A 250 5.83 -4.69 -0.85
C ALA A 250 5.64 -3.39 -1.62
N VAL A 251 6.69 -2.58 -1.61
CA VAL A 251 6.85 -1.40 -2.46
C VAL A 251 7.86 -1.72 -3.56
N LEU A 252 7.46 -1.53 -4.81
CA LEU A 252 8.30 -1.75 -5.99
C LEU A 252 8.64 -0.41 -6.64
N VAL A 253 9.90 -0.22 -6.93
CA VAL A 253 10.43 0.98 -7.61
C VAL A 253 11.47 0.58 -8.63
N ASN A 254 11.49 1.27 -9.76
CA ASN A 254 12.57 1.14 -10.73
C ASN A 254 13.55 2.29 -10.58
N THR A 255 14.83 1.98 -10.42
CA THR A 255 15.93 2.96 -10.33
C THR A 255 16.86 2.82 -11.51
N ASP A 256 17.45 3.94 -11.95
CA ASP A 256 18.38 3.93 -13.08
C ASP A 256 19.69 3.16 -12.76
N SER A 257 20.06 3.07 -11.46
CA SER A 257 21.29 2.42 -11.02
C SER A 257 21.14 0.91 -10.85
N ASP A 258 20.04 0.45 -10.23
CA ASP A 258 19.89 -0.92 -9.75
C ASP A 258 18.76 -1.66 -10.45
N GLY A 259 17.99 -0.97 -11.31
CA GLY A 259 16.79 -1.53 -11.94
C GLY A 259 15.62 -1.65 -10.95
N TRP A 260 14.87 -2.75 -11.01
CA TRP A 260 13.76 -2.98 -10.08
C TRP A 260 14.26 -3.36 -8.69
N ILE A 261 13.88 -2.56 -7.72
CA ILE A 261 14.11 -2.79 -6.29
C ILE A 261 12.78 -2.99 -5.57
N ILE A 262 12.79 -3.82 -4.55
CA ILE A 262 11.63 -4.17 -3.74
C ILE A 262 11.91 -3.89 -2.26
N TRP A 263 10.93 -3.35 -1.57
CA TRP A 263 10.94 -3.19 -0.13
C TRP A 263 9.71 -3.90 0.45
N HIS A 264 9.95 -5.01 1.14
CA HIS A 264 8.90 -5.71 1.86
C HIS A 264 8.60 -4.99 3.17
N VAL A 265 7.45 -4.35 3.25
CA VAL A 265 7.02 -3.61 4.44
C VAL A 265 6.45 -4.59 5.44
N GLY A 266 7.06 -4.67 6.63
CA GLY A 266 6.67 -5.62 7.68
C GLY A 266 7.27 -7.03 7.48
N ASP A 267 8.26 -7.19 6.60
CA ASP A 267 8.88 -8.48 6.35
C ASP A 267 9.84 -8.88 7.49
N GLU A 268 9.78 -10.16 7.81
CA GLU A 268 10.64 -10.82 8.80
C GLU A 268 12.14 -10.82 8.46
N ASN A 269 12.50 -10.41 7.24
CA ASN A 269 13.90 -10.35 6.80
C ASN A 269 14.68 -9.13 7.28
N THR A 270 14.01 -8.07 7.71
CA THR A 270 14.62 -7.00 8.49
C THR A 270 14.62 -7.42 9.96
N GLU A 271 15.68 -7.12 10.71
CA GLU A 271 15.72 -7.44 12.15
C GLU A 271 14.52 -6.87 12.90
N GLU A 272 14.09 -5.67 12.55
CA GLU A 272 12.87 -5.03 13.08
C GLU A 272 11.58 -5.75 12.67
N GLY A 273 11.51 -6.25 11.44
CA GLY A 273 10.35 -7.02 10.95
C GLY A 273 10.28 -8.40 11.62
N ARG A 274 11.42 -9.09 11.80
CA ARG A 274 11.51 -10.35 12.52
C ARG A 274 11.09 -10.19 13.98
N THR A 275 11.53 -9.12 14.62
CA THR A 275 11.15 -8.81 16.01
C THR A 275 9.64 -8.54 16.11
N ARG A 276 9.08 -7.75 15.20
CA ARG A 276 7.63 -7.48 15.19
C ARG A 276 6.78 -8.70 14.86
N SER A 277 7.22 -9.54 13.91
CA SER A 277 6.53 -10.79 13.60
C SER A 277 6.57 -11.75 14.77
N LYS A 278 7.75 -11.97 15.36
CA LYS A 278 7.89 -12.78 16.59
C LYS A 278 7.01 -12.26 17.72
N GLN A 279 7.00 -10.94 17.96
CA GLN A 279 6.13 -10.33 18.98
C GLN A 279 4.65 -10.57 18.69
N ARG A 280 4.24 -10.42 17.43
CA ARG A 280 2.85 -10.69 17.01
C ARG A 280 2.47 -12.16 17.21
N ASP A 281 3.34 -13.07 16.78
CA ASP A 281 3.12 -14.52 16.92
C ASP A 281 3.10 -14.93 18.39
N GLN A 282 3.94 -14.32 19.23
CA GLN A 282 3.92 -14.49 20.68
C GLN A 282 2.63 -13.99 21.30
N ILE A 283 2.13 -12.81 20.89
CA ILE A 283 0.84 -12.27 21.38
C ILE A 283 -0.33 -13.18 20.97
N LEU A 284 -0.30 -13.72 19.76
CA LEU A 284 -1.32 -14.67 19.30
C LEU A 284 -1.25 -15.98 20.08
N ALA A 285 -0.06 -16.56 20.25
CA ALA A 285 0.14 -17.76 21.05
C ALA A 285 -0.29 -17.57 22.51
N PHE A 286 -0.03 -16.40 23.07
CA PHE A 286 -0.46 -16.00 24.41
C PHE A 286 -2.01 -15.97 24.51
N LYS A 287 -2.67 -15.36 23.54
CA LYS A 287 -4.14 -15.34 23.47
C LYS A 287 -4.73 -16.74 23.30
N ASP A 288 -4.20 -17.51 22.36
CA ASP A 288 -4.70 -18.85 22.05
C ASP A 288 -4.56 -19.78 23.27
N LYS A 289 -3.44 -19.69 23.98
CA LYS A 289 -3.20 -20.47 25.19
C LYS A 289 -4.15 -20.11 26.33
N LEU A 290 -4.42 -18.82 26.54
CA LEU A 290 -5.43 -18.37 27.52
C LEU A 290 -6.84 -18.81 27.13
N THR A 291 -7.17 -18.78 25.85
CA THR A 291 -8.46 -19.26 25.33
C THR A 291 -8.61 -20.78 25.56
N GLU A 292 -7.54 -21.57 25.32
CA GLU A 292 -7.50 -23.01 25.58
C GLU A 292 -7.73 -23.33 27.05
N MET A 293 -7.21 -22.51 27.96
CA MET A 293 -7.42 -22.65 29.41
C MET A 293 -8.78 -22.08 29.89
N GLY A 294 -9.57 -21.47 29.03
CA GLY A 294 -10.86 -20.88 29.39
C GLY A 294 -10.76 -19.51 30.07
N HIS A 295 -9.62 -18.88 30.01
CA HIS A 295 -9.33 -17.58 30.64
C HIS A 295 -9.11 -16.44 29.61
N GLU A 296 -9.91 -16.40 28.54
CA GLU A 296 -9.81 -15.37 27.51
C GLU A 296 -9.94 -13.93 28.06
N GLU A 297 -10.73 -13.74 29.12
CA GLU A 297 -10.88 -12.44 29.77
C GLU A 297 -9.57 -11.88 30.34
N LEU A 298 -8.63 -12.75 30.75
CA LEU A 298 -7.32 -12.34 31.24
C LEU A 298 -6.48 -11.67 30.16
N PHE A 299 -6.61 -12.14 28.91
CA PHE A 299 -5.92 -11.53 27.78
C PHE A 299 -6.34 -10.07 27.61
N PHE A 300 -7.63 -9.79 27.64
CA PHE A 300 -8.13 -8.43 27.46
C PHE A 300 -7.74 -7.52 28.63
N ARG A 301 -7.80 -8.00 29.86
CA ARG A 301 -7.36 -7.24 31.04
C ARG A 301 -5.85 -6.97 31.01
N TRP A 302 -5.06 -7.93 30.56
CA TRP A 302 -3.61 -7.74 30.38
C TRP A 302 -3.33 -6.68 29.30
N VAL A 303 -4.02 -6.73 28.15
CA VAL A 303 -3.88 -5.72 27.09
C VAL A 303 -4.28 -4.33 27.59
N GLU A 304 -5.37 -4.22 28.36
CA GLU A 304 -5.83 -2.97 28.97
C GLU A 304 -4.78 -2.40 29.94
N LEU A 305 -4.18 -3.25 30.77
CA LEU A 305 -3.10 -2.88 31.68
C LEU A 305 -1.90 -2.31 30.92
N ILE A 306 -1.42 -3.01 29.91
CA ILE A 306 -0.27 -2.58 29.10
C ILE A 306 -0.60 -1.26 28.37
N GLN A 307 -1.80 -1.15 27.80
CA GLN A 307 -2.24 0.06 27.11
C GLN A 307 -2.35 1.24 28.09
N TYR A 308 -2.86 1.03 29.28
CA TYR A 308 -2.92 2.05 30.32
C TYR A 308 -1.54 2.55 30.69
N GLU A 309 -0.59 1.66 31.00
CA GLU A 309 0.77 2.04 31.38
C GLU A 309 1.55 2.71 30.23
N SER A 310 1.30 2.28 28.98
CA SER A 310 1.96 2.87 27.79
C SER A 310 1.43 4.27 27.44
N THR A 311 0.18 4.60 27.80
CA THR A 311 -0.47 5.87 27.47
C THR A 311 -0.14 6.97 28.46
N GLN A 312 0.49 6.64 29.60
CA GLN A 312 0.85 7.62 30.64
C GLN A 312 1.94 8.61 30.16
N PRO A 313 1.90 9.88 30.64
CA PRO A 313 2.91 10.89 30.31
C PRO A 313 4.32 10.40 30.67
N GLY A 314 5.25 10.41 29.72
CA GLY A 314 6.63 9.94 29.89
C GLY A 314 6.93 8.60 29.21
N GLY A 315 5.93 7.95 28.59
CA GLY A 315 6.13 6.70 27.82
C GLY A 315 6.30 5.46 28.71
N PHE A 316 6.60 4.33 28.08
CA PHE A 316 6.76 3.04 28.75
C PHE A 316 8.19 2.85 29.22
N THR A 317 8.53 3.49 30.37
CA THR A 317 9.87 3.44 30.98
C THR A 317 10.15 2.06 31.63
N PRO A 318 11.44 1.67 31.82
CA PRO A 318 11.77 0.38 32.49
C PRO A 318 11.11 0.20 33.86
N GLU A 319 10.98 1.27 34.65
CA GLU A 319 10.31 1.24 35.95
C GLU A 319 8.82 0.92 35.82
N ARG A 320 8.16 1.45 34.78
CA ARG A 320 6.74 1.15 34.49
C ARG A 320 6.57 -0.24 33.91
N GLN A 321 7.53 -0.71 33.14
CA GLN A 321 7.53 -2.09 32.66
C GLN A 321 7.57 -3.06 33.85
N ALA A 322 8.44 -2.81 34.81
CA ALA A 322 8.50 -3.62 36.05
C ALA A 322 7.19 -3.55 36.85
N SER A 323 6.59 -2.36 36.99
CA SER A 323 5.29 -2.20 37.65
C SER A 323 4.18 -2.95 36.94
N ALA A 324 4.11 -2.85 35.59
CA ALA A 324 3.14 -3.57 34.77
C ALA A 324 3.30 -5.09 34.90
N MET A 325 4.55 -5.58 35.00
CA MET A 325 4.84 -7.00 35.20
C MET A 325 4.33 -7.52 36.55
N VAL A 326 4.55 -6.74 37.63
CA VAL A 326 4.05 -7.09 38.96
C VAL A 326 2.53 -7.14 38.98
N GLN A 327 1.87 -6.15 38.36
CA GLN A 327 0.41 -6.10 38.26
C GLN A 327 -0.13 -7.24 37.39
N ALA A 328 0.53 -7.55 36.26
CA ALA A 328 0.18 -8.70 35.43
C ALA A 328 0.28 -10.03 36.22
N LYS A 329 1.38 -10.24 36.95
CA LYS A 329 1.56 -11.42 37.78
C LYS A 329 0.43 -11.58 38.80
N GLN A 330 0.06 -10.49 39.47
CA GLN A 330 -1.04 -10.50 40.44
C GLN A 330 -2.39 -10.80 39.79
N LEU A 331 -2.64 -10.23 38.62
CA LEU A 331 -3.86 -10.46 37.85
C LEU A 331 -4.04 -11.93 37.43
N PHE A 332 -2.94 -12.62 37.09
CA PHE A 332 -2.95 -14.03 36.74
C PHE A 332 -3.08 -14.93 37.97
N GLU A 333 -2.40 -14.59 39.07
CA GLU A 333 -2.50 -15.31 40.36
C GLU A 333 -3.93 -15.23 40.91
N ASP A 334 -4.59 -14.07 40.84
CA ASP A 334 -5.99 -13.89 41.25
C ASP A 334 -6.98 -14.75 40.45
N ALA A 335 -6.63 -15.06 39.19
CA ALA A 335 -7.39 -15.97 38.35
C ALA A 335 -7.00 -17.43 38.48
N GLY A 336 -6.05 -17.76 39.37
CA GLY A 336 -5.59 -19.13 39.61
C GLY A 336 -4.61 -19.69 38.58
N VAL A 337 -4.02 -18.81 37.75
CA VAL A 337 -3.04 -19.18 36.73
C VAL A 337 -1.64 -18.82 37.22
N ASP A 338 -0.74 -19.78 37.27
CA ASP A 338 0.67 -19.55 37.59
C ASP A 338 1.34 -18.82 36.44
N PHE A 339 1.55 -17.50 36.64
CA PHE A 339 2.10 -16.60 35.63
C PHE A 339 3.49 -17.04 35.15
N THR A 340 4.35 -17.47 36.07
CA THR A 340 5.74 -17.82 35.73
C THR A 340 5.80 -19.05 34.83
N ARG A 341 5.03 -20.07 35.15
CA ARG A 341 4.94 -21.31 34.36
C ARG A 341 4.29 -21.02 33.01
N PHE A 342 3.20 -20.26 33.01
CA PHE A 342 2.49 -19.86 31.80
C PHE A 342 3.40 -19.04 30.85
N TRP A 343 4.17 -18.09 31.40
CA TRP A 343 5.10 -17.28 30.66
C TRP A 343 6.23 -18.05 30.00
N GLN A 344 6.74 -19.07 30.69
CA GLN A 344 7.73 -19.99 30.14
C GLN A 344 7.15 -20.87 29.02
N GLU A 345 5.91 -21.33 29.14
CA GLU A 345 5.23 -22.15 28.12
C GLU A 345 4.95 -21.39 26.82
N VAL A 346 4.71 -20.10 26.91
CA VAL A 346 4.46 -19.23 25.74
C VAL A 346 5.77 -18.68 25.13
N GLY A 347 6.92 -18.95 25.74
CA GLY A 347 8.24 -18.58 25.20
C GLY A 347 8.75 -17.20 25.60
N GLY A 348 8.12 -16.54 26.60
CA GLY A 348 8.52 -15.20 27.05
C GLY A 348 8.34 -14.10 25.97
N MET A 349 8.26 -12.83 26.37
CA MET A 349 8.37 -11.71 25.41
C MET A 349 9.72 -11.03 25.61
N GLU A 350 10.55 -10.95 24.57
CA GLU A 350 11.79 -10.18 24.59
C GLU A 350 11.45 -8.72 24.98
N GLY A 351 12.04 -8.23 26.04
CA GLY A 351 11.79 -6.89 26.61
C GLY A 351 10.82 -6.84 27.78
N PHE A 352 10.22 -7.95 28.20
CA PHE A 352 9.33 -8.03 29.38
C PHE A 352 9.84 -8.95 30.49
N GLY A 353 10.97 -9.63 30.34
CA GLY A 353 11.33 -10.76 31.20
C GLY A 353 12.69 -10.79 31.88
N ASP A 354 13.59 -9.82 31.64
CA ASP A 354 14.95 -9.89 32.19
C ASP A 354 15.12 -9.22 33.59
N ALA A 355 14.04 -9.08 34.36
CA ALA A 355 14.13 -8.47 35.69
C ALA A 355 14.47 -9.46 36.82
N ASP A 356 14.50 -10.79 36.58
CA ASP A 356 14.85 -11.81 37.53
C ASP A 356 16.18 -12.53 37.19
N GLY A 357 17.16 -11.75 36.68
CA GLY A 357 18.57 -12.20 36.67
C GLY A 357 19.16 -12.13 38.05
N GLU A 358 18.75 -12.98 38.96
CA GLU A 358 19.49 -13.27 40.17
C GLU A 358 20.79 -13.98 39.75
N GLU A 359 21.84 -13.16 39.62
CA GLU A 359 23.24 -13.62 39.55
C GLU A 359 23.54 -14.38 40.83
N VAL A 360 23.37 -15.71 40.77
CA VAL A 360 23.92 -16.59 41.82
C VAL A 360 25.44 -16.49 41.71
N VAL A 361 25.98 -15.53 42.43
CA VAL A 361 27.41 -15.48 42.74
C VAL A 361 27.72 -16.72 43.56
N ASP A 362 28.32 -17.70 42.90
CA ASP A 362 28.90 -18.89 43.50
C ASP A 362 30.11 -18.47 44.37
N VAL A 363 29.80 -18.06 45.62
CA VAL A 363 30.79 -17.80 46.67
C VAL A 363 30.89 -19.09 47.50
N ASP A 364 31.59 -20.09 46.96
CA ASP A 364 32.20 -21.14 47.77
C ASP A 364 33.09 -22.01 46.90
N ARG A 365 34.37 -21.63 46.77
CA ARG A 365 35.52 -22.53 46.58
C ARG A 365 36.84 -21.74 46.51
N HIS A 366 37.29 -21.24 47.65
CA HIS A 366 38.73 -21.03 47.83
C HIS A 366 39.03 -20.81 49.33
N THR A 367 38.92 -21.86 50.14
CA THR A 367 39.67 -21.97 51.37
C THR A 367 39.90 -23.47 51.58
N ASP A 368 41.04 -23.91 51.07
CA ASP A 368 41.83 -25.00 51.64
C ASP A 368 43.03 -25.26 50.71
N GLN A 369 44.12 -24.60 51.00
CA GLN A 369 45.50 -25.09 50.85
C GLN A 369 46.49 -23.98 51.26
N LEU A 370 46.73 -23.95 52.57
CA LEU A 370 48.01 -23.55 53.14
C LEU A 370 48.18 -24.35 54.42
N ASP A 371 48.87 -25.48 54.27
CA ASP A 371 49.86 -26.05 55.16
C ASP A 371 50.72 -27.02 54.36
#